data_882fb97cb1339b598ba72525344b5788
#
_entry.id   882fb97cb1339b598ba72525344b5788
#
_cell.length_a   1.000
_cell.length_b   1.000
_cell.length_c   1.000
_cell.angle_alpha   90.00
_cell.angle_beta   90.00
_cell.angle_gamma   90.00
#
_symmetry.space_group_name_H-M   'P 1'
#
loop_
_entity.id
_entity.type
_entity.pdbx_description
1 polymer ?
#
loop_
_entity_poly.entity_id
_entity_poly.type
_entity_poly.pdbx_seq_one_letter_code
_entity_poly.pdbx_strand_id
1 'polypeptide(L)'
;MLDINKQKMLYSLPNGRGPVYELDENGDVKYIVIDGESVPVITGETETAYEEPVKFFANISNKLSEALMKEFGIDQSTNYVQIASDKGILPLTVGSLVWEKSSVAHKNLRPDPKSADYKVIGVADEGLTVDLFLLQKNVK
;
A
#
# COMPACT_ATOMS: atom_id res chain seq x y z
N MET A 1 0.81 17.76 15.48
CA MET A 1 1.65 17.72 14.25
C MET A 1 1.26 18.88 13.36
N LEU A 2 2.23 19.58 12.81
CA LEU A 2 1.97 20.75 11.97
C LEU A 2 1.54 20.31 10.57
N ASP A 3 0.39 20.77 10.11
CA ASP A 3 -0.17 20.41 8.79
C ASP A 3 0.70 20.90 7.63
N ILE A 4 1.40 21.98 7.82
CA ILE A 4 2.26 22.60 6.81
C ILE A 4 3.36 21.65 6.31
N ASN A 5 3.79 20.69 7.13
CA ASN A 5 4.83 19.73 6.77
C ASN A 5 4.28 18.40 6.26
N LYS A 6 2.97 18.25 6.21
CA LYS A 6 2.35 17.01 5.74
C LYS A 6 2.35 16.96 4.22
N GLN A 7 2.66 15.78 3.71
CA GLN A 7 2.66 15.49 2.28
C GLN A 7 1.40 14.76 1.89
N LYS A 8 0.92 15.02 0.68
CA LYS A 8 -0.20 14.29 0.10
C LYS A 8 0.29 12.93 -0.39
N MET A 9 -0.39 11.88 0.04
CA MET A 9 -0.08 10.51 -0.34
C MET A 9 -1.37 9.75 -0.57
N LEU A 10 -1.23 8.54 -1.12
CA LEU A 10 -2.34 7.61 -1.29
C LEU A 10 -1.99 6.31 -0.57
N TYR A 11 -2.98 5.67 0.04
CA TYR A 11 -2.82 4.34 0.60
C TYR A 11 -3.86 3.39 0.02
N SER A 12 -3.53 2.10 0.00
CA SER A 12 -4.47 1.05 -0.38
C SER A 12 -4.35 -0.09 0.64
N LEU A 13 -5.48 -0.49 1.19
CA LEU A 13 -5.52 -1.56 2.18
C LEU A 13 -5.60 -2.91 1.48
N PRO A 14 -4.90 -3.95 2.00
CA PRO A 14 -5.08 -5.30 1.48
C PRO A 14 -6.48 -5.80 1.81
N ASN A 15 -7.08 -6.52 0.87
CA ASN A 15 -8.45 -7.03 1.01
C ASN A 15 -8.55 -8.44 0.42
N GLY A 16 -8.01 -9.42 1.14
CA GLY A 16 -8.07 -10.80 0.74
C GLY A 16 -7.30 -11.11 -0.54
N ARG A 17 -7.80 -12.05 -1.30
CA ARG A 17 -7.19 -12.47 -2.56
C ARG A 17 -8.17 -12.27 -3.71
N GLY A 18 -7.63 -11.99 -4.87
CA GLY A 18 -8.40 -11.81 -6.08
C GLY A 18 -7.85 -12.62 -7.24
N PRO A 19 -8.64 -12.82 -8.29
CA PRO A 19 -8.22 -13.61 -9.44
C PRO A 19 -7.14 -12.92 -10.25
N VAL A 20 -6.30 -13.71 -10.91
CA VAL A 20 -5.40 -13.26 -11.96
C VAL A 20 -6.11 -13.51 -13.28
N TYR A 21 -6.21 -12.49 -14.11
CA TYR A 21 -6.93 -12.56 -15.39
C TYR A 21 -5.99 -12.88 -16.53
N GLU A 22 -6.51 -13.56 -17.55
CA GLU A 22 -5.78 -13.73 -18.82
C GLU A 22 -5.71 -12.40 -19.54
N LEU A 23 -4.58 -12.16 -20.22
CA LEU A 23 -4.32 -10.95 -20.96
C LEU A 23 -4.39 -11.22 -22.47
N ASP A 24 -4.84 -10.24 -23.24
CA ASP A 24 -4.82 -10.29 -24.69
C ASP A 24 -3.43 -9.90 -25.23
N GLU A 25 -3.32 -9.80 -26.55
CA GLU A 25 -2.05 -9.46 -27.22
C GLU A 25 -1.51 -8.08 -26.82
N ASN A 26 -2.38 -7.18 -26.40
CA ASN A 26 -2.02 -5.82 -26.00
C ASN A 26 -1.72 -5.68 -24.50
N GLY A 27 -1.83 -6.77 -23.73
CA GLY A 27 -1.64 -6.75 -22.30
C GLY A 27 -2.89 -6.35 -21.52
N ASP A 28 -4.02 -6.23 -22.17
CA ASP A 28 -5.30 -5.90 -21.53
C ASP A 28 -6.03 -7.16 -21.08
N VAL A 29 -6.88 -7.04 -20.05
CA VAL A 29 -7.68 -8.15 -19.57
C VAL A 29 -8.60 -8.66 -20.67
N LYS A 30 -8.58 -9.98 -20.85
CA LYS A 30 -9.39 -10.66 -21.85
C LYS A 30 -10.81 -10.88 -21.31
N TYR A 31 -11.80 -10.60 -22.16
CA TYR A 31 -13.21 -10.78 -21.81
C TYR A 31 -13.89 -11.77 -22.76
N ILE A 32 -14.86 -12.50 -22.20
CA ILE A 32 -15.77 -13.34 -23.01
C ILE A 32 -17.20 -12.92 -22.67
N VAL A 33 -18.13 -13.23 -23.58
CA VAL A 33 -19.54 -12.93 -23.36
C VAL A 33 -20.24 -14.19 -22.87
N ILE A 34 -20.86 -14.10 -21.69
CA ILE A 34 -21.67 -15.18 -21.11
C ILE A 34 -23.05 -14.59 -20.79
N ASP A 35 -24.08 -15.18 -21.39
CA ASP A 35 -25.47 -14.73 -21.19
C ASP A 35 -25.68 -13.23 -21.46
N GLY A 36 -24.98 -12.71 -22.47
CA GLY A 36 -25.07 -11.30 -22.86
C GLY A 36 -24.21 -10.33 -22.06
N GLU A 37 -23.46 -10.81 -21.06
CA GLU A 37 -22.58 -9.99 -20.24
C GLU A 37 -21.11 -10.26 -20.56
N SER A 38 -20.29 -9.20 -20.58
CA SER A 38 -18.84 -9.33 -20.69
C SER A 38 -18.26 -9.73 -19.33
N VAL A 39 -17.54 -10.85 -19.33
CA VAL A 39 -16.93 -11.42 -18.11
C VAL A 39 -15.42 -11.57 -18.35
N PRO A 40 -14.58 -11.07 -17.42
CA PRO A 40 -13.14 -11.27 -17.56
C PRO A 40 -12.76 -12.76 -17.40
N VAL A 41 -11.79 -13.21 -18.17
CA VAL A 41 -11.33 -14.60 -18.17
C VAL A 41 -10.29 -14.78 -17.08
N ILE A 42 -10.54 -15.71 -16.14
CA ILE A 42 -9.61 -15.99 -15.04
C ILE A 42 -8.63 -17.10 -15.44
N THR A 43 -7.40 -17.03 -14.90
CA THR A 43 -6.36 -18.05 -15.12
C THR A 43 -6.48 -19.23 -14.18
N GLY A 44 -7.20 -19.07 -13.07
CA GLY A 44 -7.22 -20.02 -11.96
C GLY A 44 -6.24 -19.69 -10.84
N GLU A 45 -5.32 -18.76 -11.09
CA GLU A 45 -4.41 -18.27 -10.04
C GLU A 45 -5.06 -17.13 -9.28
N THR A 46 -4.58 -16.90 -8.05
CA THR A 46 -5.00 -15.77 -7.22
C THR A 46 -3.79 -15.02 -6.71
N GLU A 47 -4.01 -13.77 -6.35
CA GLU A 47 -2.99 -12.92 -5.74
C GLU A 47 -3.63 -12.02 -4.70
N THR A 48 -2.82 -11.39 -3.85
CA THR A 48 -3.34 -10.43 -2.89
C THR A 48 -4.06 -9.29 -3.62
N ALA A 49 -5.29 -9.02 -3.21
CA ALA A 49 -6.08 -7.92 -3.73
C ALA A 49 -5.92 -6.70 -2.82
N TYR A 50 -5.99 -5.51 -3.42
CA TYR A 50 -5.90 -4.24 -2.70
C TYR A 50 -7.10 -3.37 -3.06
N GLU A 51 -7.59 -2.63 -2.08
CA GLU A 51 -8.70 -1.70 -2.28
C GLU A 51 -8.25 -0.49 -3.10
N GLU A 52 -9.20 0.24 -3.68
CA GLU A 52 -8.87 1.46 -4.41
C GLU A 52 -8.18 2.47 -3.48
N PRO A 53 -7.20 3.24 -4.00
CA PRO A 53 -6.42 4.14 -3.17
C PRO A 53 -7.24 5.25 -2.57
N VAL A 54 -6.89 5.62 -1.33
CA VAL A 54 -7.49 6.72 -0.59
C VAL A 54 -6.44 7.78 -0.31
N LYS A 55 -6.79 9.03 -0.55
CA LYS A 55 -5.90 10.16 -0.30
C LYS A 55 -5.75 10.41 1.21
N PHE A 56 -4.54 10.68 1.64
CA PHE A 56 -4.26 11.09 3.01
C PHE A 56 -3.07 12.06 3.07
N PHE A 57 -2.93 12.72 4.20
CA PHE A 57 -1.82 13.63 4.46
C PHE A 57 -1.09 13.19 5.70
N ALA A 58 0.23 13.08 5.60
CA ALA A 58 1.08 12.71 6.73
C ALA A 58 2.52 13.15 6.48
N ASN A 59 3.30 13.14 7.56
CA ASN A 59 4.74 13.33 7.46
C ASN A 59 5.41 11.98 7.32
N ILE A 60 6.28 11.88 6.32
CA ILE A 60 7.10 10.70 6.12
C ILE A 60 8.55 11.06 6.45
N SER A 61 9.24 10.21 7.18
CA SER A 61 10.59 10.49 7.67
C SER A 61 11.53 9.33 7.34
N ASN A 62 12.72 9.67 6.86
CA ASN A 62 13.80 8.71 6.67
C ASN A 62 14.48 8.33 7.99
N LYS A 63 14.31 9.16 9.02
CA LYS A 63 14.86 8.87 10.34
C LYS A 63 13.82 8.12 11.17
N LEU A 64 14.15 6.88 11.53
CA LEU A 64 13.27 6.03 12.33
C LEU A 64 13.37 6.40 13.80
N SER A 65 12.25 6.31 14.52
CA SER A 65 12.24 6.49 15.97
C SER A 65 12.91 5.29 16.67
N GLU A 66 13.52 5.53 17.83
CA GLU A 66 14.11 4.44 18.62
C GLU A 66 13.08 3.38 18.99
N ALA A 67 11.88 3.81 19.34
CA ALA A 67 10.80 2.89 19.72
C ALA A 67 10.47 1.94 18.58
N LEU A 68 10.41 2.45 17.37
CA LEU A 68 10.09 1.64 16.17
C LEU A 68 11.23 0.66 15.86
N MET A 69 12.47 1.14 15.90
CA MET A 69 13.64 0.28 15.67
C MET A 69 13.74 -0.84 16.70
N LYS A 70 13.48 -0.52 17.96
CA LYS A 70 13.54 -1.50 19.05
C LYS A 70 12.44 -2.54 18.91
N GLU A 71 11.22 -2.12 18.61
CA GLU A 71 10.09 -3.04 18.49
C GLU A 71 10.26 -4.04 17.34
N PHE A 72 10.79 -3.59 16.21
CA PHE A 72 10.94 -4.44 15.03
C PHE A 72 12.35 -5.00 14.84
N GLY A 73 13.28 -4.71 15.78
CA GLY A 73 14.63 -5.25 15.74
C GLY A 73 15.44 -4.79 14.53
N ILE A 74 15.26 -3.55 14.12
CA ILE A 74 15.94 -2.98 12.93
C ILE A 74 16.77 -1.77 13.33
N ASP A 75 17.74 -1.44 12.46
CA ASP A 75 18.57 -0.25 12.58
C ASP A 75 18.21 0.77 11.51
N GLN A 76 18.77 1.97 11.59
CA GLN A 76 18.63 2.95 10.54
C GLN A 76 19.11 2.36 9.21
N SER A 77 18.30 2.55 8.17
CA SER A 77 18.57 2.01 6.84
C SER A 77 17.90 2.89 5.80
N THR A 78 18.49 2.97 4.63
CA THR A 78 17.87 3.66 3.50
C THR A 78 16.67 2.89 2.93
N ASN A 79 16.46 1.65 3.37
CA ASN A 79 15.36 0.80 2.90
C ASN A 79 14.03 1.07 3.64
N TYR A 80 14.07 1.81 4.75
CA TYR A 80 12.91 2.03 5.58
C TYR A 80 12.62 3.51 5.77
N VAL A 81 11.34 3.81 5.90
CA VAL A 81 10.85 5.13 6.32
C VAL A 81 9.75 4.93 7.36
N GLN A 82 9.38 5.97 8.07
CA GLN A 82 8.28 5.91 9.01
C GLN A 82 7.25 6.99 8.73
N ILE A 83 6.02 6.68 9.06
CA ILE A 83 4.93 7.66 9.17
C ILE A 83 4.52 7.70 10.63
N ALA A 84 4.42 8.92 11.19
CA ALA A 84 3.85 9.15 12.50
C ALA A 84 2.53 9.87 12.32
N SER A 85 1.51 9.42 13.02
CA SER A 85 0.17 10.01 12.95
C SER A 85 -0.43 10.07 14.34
N ASP A 86 -1.36 10.99 14.56
CA ASP A 86 -2.15 11.00 15.78
C ASP A 86 -2.93 9.70 15.88
N LYS A 87 -3.09 9.21 17.11
CA LYS A 87 -3.67 7.90 17.34
C LYS A 87 -5.07 7.77 16.73
N GLY A 88 -5.27 6.69 16.00
CA GLY A 88 -6.57 6.34 15.43
C GLY A 88 -6.95 7.07 14.14
N ILE A 89 -6.06 7.93 13.60
CA ILE A 89 -6.37 8.71 12.40
C ILE A 89 -6.20 7.90 11.12
N LEU A 90 -5.08 7.15 11.01
CA LEU A 90 -4.79 6.38 9.81
C LEU A 90 -5.14 4.91 10.00
N PRO A 91 -5.86 4.29 9.05
CA PRO A 91 -6.26 2.88 9.16
C PRO A 91 -5.22 1.90 8.60
N LEU A 92 -3.99 2.33 8.42
CA LEU A 92 -2.95 1.50 7.80
C LEU A 92 -2.71 0.22 8.60
N THR A 93 -2.63 -0.89 7.88
CA THR A 93 -2.33 -2.21 8.44
C THR A 93 -1.08 -2.78 7.76
N VAL A 94 -0.50 -3.81 8.36
CA VAL A 94 0.62 -4.52 7.72
C VAL A 94 0.18 -5.03 6.36
N GLY A 95 0.97 -4.75 5.34
CA GLY A 95 0.65 -5.09 3.95
C GLY A 95 0.04 -3.95 3.15
N SER A 96 -0.39 -2.86 3.79
CA SER A 96 -0.91 -1.70 3.06
C SER A 96 0.14 -1.11 2.13
N LEU A 97 -0.32 -0.58 0.99
CA LEU A 97 0.54 0.08 0.00
C LEU A 97 0.44 1.59 0.16
N VAL A 98 1.54 2.28 -0.11
CA VAL A 98 1.58 3.75 -0.05
C VAL A 98 2.26 4.31 -1.29
N TRP A 99 1.63 5.30 -1.90
CA TRP A 99 2.18 6.08 -3.02
C TRP A 99 2.45 7.50 -2.55
N GLU A 100 3.70 7.92 -2.66
CA GLU A 100 4.13 9.28 -2.33
C GLU A 100 4.38 10.11 -3.59
N LYS A 101 5.20 9.60 -4.47
CA LYS A 101 5.62 10.29 -5.70
C LYS A 101 5.16 9.61 -6.97
N SER A 102 4.99 8.30 -6.93
CA SER A 102 4.59 7.52 -8.10
C SER A 102 3.08 7.58 -8.30
N SER A 103 2.66 7.40 -9.55
CA SER A 103 1.25 7.27 -9.89
C SER A 103 0.79 5.84 -9.68
N VAL A 104 -0.47 5.68 -9.29
CA VAL A 104 -1.07 4.36 -9.13
C VAL A 104 -1.26 3.73 -10.50
N ALA A 105 -0.69 2.54 -10.69
CA ALA A 105 -0.98 1.70 -11.84
C ALA A 105 -1.96 0.61 -11.43
N HIS A 106 -2.69 0.08 -12.40
CA HIS A 106 -3.64 -1.01 -12.16
C HIS A 106 -3.23 -2.26 -12.93
N LYS A 107 -3.44 -3.40 -12.32
CA LYS A 107 -3.22 -4.70 -12.94
C LYS A 107 -4.30 -5.65 -12.41
N ASN A 108 -4.85 -6.49 -13.28
CA ASN A 108 -5.97 -7.37 -12.94
C ASN A 108 -7.16 -6.60 -12.36
N LEU A 109 -7.42 -5.40 -12.91
CA LEU A 109 -8.52 -4.51 -12.52
C LEU A 109 -8.42 -4.00 -11.07
N ARG A 110 -7.23 -4.00 -10.48
CA ARG A 110 -6.93 -3.57 -9.11
C ARG A 110 -5.65 -2.75 -9.08
N PRO A 111 -5.40 -1.98 -8.01
CA PRO A 111 -4.11 -1.32 -7.86
C PRO A 111 -2.96 -2.32 -7.92
N ASP A 112 -1.94 -1.98 -8.71
CA ASP A 112 -0.75 -2.82 -8.85
C ASP A 112 0.23 -2.52 -7.71
N PRO A 113 0.54 -3.51 -6.84
CA PRO A 113 1.46 -3.28 -5.74
C PRO A 113 2.87 -2.88 -6.19
N LYS A 114 3.27 -3.24 -7.41
CA LYS A 114 4.58 -2.85 -7.93
C LYS A 114 4.66 -1.36 -8.24
N SER A 115 3.54 -0.67 -8.41
CA SER A 115 3.53 0.78 -8.64
C SER A 115 3.69 1.59 -7.36
N ALA A 116 3.47 0.99 -6.20
CA ALA A 116 3.57 1.68 -4.92
C ALA A 116 5.02 2.04 -4.58
N ASP A 117 5.20 3.14 -3.86
CA ASP A 117 6.53 3.55 -3.38
C ASP A 117 6.94 2.81 -2.12
N TYR A 118 5.97 2.43 -1.29
CA TYR A 118 6.23 1.78 0.00
C TYR A 118 5.17 0.72 0.31
N LYS A 119 5.58 -0.20 1.20
CA LYS A 119 4.66 -1.18 1.79
C LYS A 119 4.80 -1.11 3.31
N VAL A 120 3.69 -1.08 4.01
CA VAL A 120 3.68 -1.10 5.48
C VAL A 120 4.08 -2.48 5.96
N ILE A 121 5.14 -2.56 6.74
CA ILE A 121 5.65 -3.84 7.27
C ILE A 121 5.51 -3.94 8.79
N GLY A 122 5.19 -2.85 9.47
CA GLY A 122 4.98 -2.86 10.90
C GLY A 122 4.11 -1.70 11.34
N VAL A 123 3.34 -1.94 12.41
CA VAL A 123 2.47 -0.93 13.02
C VAL A 123 2.73 -0.95 14.53
N ALA A 124 3.10 0.20 15.08
CA ALA A 124 3.28 0.38 16.51
C ALA A 124 2.18 1.33 17.01
N ASP A 125 1.09 0.77 17.48
CA ASP A 125 -0.13 1.51 17.84
C ASP A 125 -0.49 1.40 19.33
N GLU A 126 0.44 0.93 20.16
CA GLU A 126 0.22 0.79 21.60
C GLU A 126 0.47 2.08 22.38
N GLY A 127 1.05 3.09 21.75
CA GLY A 127 1.24 4.39 22.36
C GLY A 127 -0.09 5.09 22.66
N LEU A 128 -0.06 6.05 23.57
CA LEU A 128 -1.27 6.76 24.01
C LEU A 128 -1.72 7.84 23.06
N THR A 129 -0.80 8.45 22.31
CA THR A 129 -1.10 9.64 21.51
C THR A 129 -0.70 9.53 20.04
N VAL A 130 0.21 8.62 19.70
CA VAL A 130 0.79 8.52 18.37
C VAL A 130 0.83 7.07 17.90
N ASP A 131 0.45 6.86 16.65
CA ASP A 131 0.66 5.62 15.94
C ASP A 131 1.89 5.78 15.04
N LEU A 132 2.75 4.77 15.03
CA LEU A 132 3.94 4.73 14.17
C LEU A 132 3.80 3.60 13.16
N PHE A 133 4.09 3.91 11.92
CA PHE A 133 4.04 2.93 10.83
C PHE A 133 5.43 2.79 10.22
N LEU A 134 5.91 1.56 10.15
CA LEU A 134 7.18 1.23 9.51
C LEU A 134 6.90 0.79 8.07
N LEU A 135 7.50 1.51 7.14
CA LEU A 135 7.33 1.27 5.71
C LEU A 135 8.65 0.84 5.09
N GLN A 136 8.58 -0.13 4.21
CA GLN A 136 9.71 -0.57 3.41
C GLN A 136 9.60 0.02 2.01
N LYS A 137 10.70 0.56 1.50
CA LYS A 137 10.77 1.07 0.13
C LYS A 137 10.61 -0.06 -0.87
N ASN A 138 9.80 0.19 -1.87
CA ASN A 138 9.58 -0.75 -2.95
C ASN A 138 10.66 -0.55 -4.01
N VAL A 139 11.36 -1.62 -4.36
CA VAL A 139 12.37 -1.60 -5.42
C VAL A 139 11.66 -1.78 -6.76
N LYS A 140 11.81 -0.78 -7.62
CA LYS A 140 11.16 -0.79 -8.94
C LYS A 140 12.16 -1.03 -10.06
#